data_1bcdc9c9ce495291c2889e0cf899e0b4
#
_entry.id   1bcdc9c9ce495291c2889e0cf899e0b4
#
_cell.length_a   1.000
_cell.length_b   1.000
_cell.length_c   1.000
_cell.angle_alpha   90.00
_cell.angle_beta   90.00
_cell.angle_gamma   90.00
#
_symmetry.space_group_name_H-M   'P 1'
#
loop_
_entity.id
_entity.type
_entity.pdbx_description
1 polymer ?
#
loop_
_entity_poly.entity_id
_entity_poly.type
_entity_poly.pdbx_seq_one_letter_code
_entity_poly.pdbx_strand_id
1 'polypeptide(L)'
;MPTRGGSFKIFSLAGIGVYVHWSWFLVAIYSIQFRTHEYSSMVGNVAEYLSLFLIVLTHEFGHQLACRSVGGQTHDIVLWPLGGVAYVSPPQRPGAQLWSIAAGPLVNVVLAPVLTVVVMASSRIDWFDAHPDAAAFLHNVWWINAGLLIFNLMPVYPLDGGQILRSLLWFPFGRANSLLVASGIGFFGVAGLVLLAIWARSVWLGIMAAFILMNCWGGLKQARALARLAKIPRREGFACPSCKTAPPLGELWRCGKCSQPFDTFLSQATCPHCGTQYNATQCLDCGSSAPFAAWQPGTRF
;
A
#
# COMPACT_ATOMS: atom_id res chain seq x y z
N MET A 1 3.47 3.77 -10.70
CA MET A 1 2.63 2.71 -10.13
C MET A 1 2.55 1.59 -11.15
N PRO A 2 2.70 0.32 -10.78
CA PRO A 2 2.57 -0.78 -11.70
C PRO A 2 1.14 -0.77 -12.27
N THR A 3 1.07 -0.62 -13.57
CA THR A 3 -0.19 -0.73 -14.32
C THR A 3 -0.50 -2.23 -14.49
N ARG A 4 -1.76 -2.59 -14.80
CA ARG A 4 -2.12 -3.97 -15.19
C ARG A 4 -1.35 -4.47 -16.43
N GLY A 5 -0.61 -3.60 -17.10
CA GLY A 5 0.23 -3.95 -18.24
C GLY A 5 1.32 -4.94 -17.83
N GLY A 6 1.35 -6.11 -18.48
CA GLY A 6 2.29 -7.18 -18.17
C GLY A 6 1.91 -8.09 -17.00
N SER A 7 0.68 -7.99 -16.47
CA SER A 7 0.18 -8.85 -15.39
C SER A 7 -0.87 -9.83 -15.89
N PHE A 8 -0.79 -11.08 -15.41
CA PHE A 8 -1.73 -12.16 -15.74
C PHE A 8 -2.65 -12.39 -14.56
N LYS A 9 -3.95 -12.54 -14.84
CA LYS A 9 -4.93 -12.94 -13.82
C LYS A 9 -4.78 -14.43 -13.55
N ILE A 10 -4.58 -14.79 -12.27
CA ILE A 10 -4.50 -16.20 -11.84
C ILE A 10 -5.89 -16.68 -11.42
N PHE A 11 -6.53 -15.94 -10.49
CA PHE A 11 -7.86 -16.30 -9.97
C PHE A 11 -8.57 -15.06 -9.41
N SER A 12 -9.77 -15.26 -8.91
CA SER A 12 -10.52 -14.27 -8.12
C SER A 12 -11.04 -14.93 -6.85
N LEU A 13 -10.86 -14.27 -5.71
CA LEU A 13 -11.35 -14.72 -4.42
C LEU A 13 -12.11 -13.58 -3.74
N ALA A 14 -13.33 -13.86 -3.25
CA ALA A 14 -14.19 -12.86 -2.61
C ALA A 14 -14.39 -11.57 -3.44
N GLY A 15 -14.43 -11.69 -4.78
CA GLY A 15 -14.59 -10.56 -5.70
C GLY A 15 -13.30 -9.73 -5.88
N ILE A 16 -12.15 -10.17 -5.38
CA ILE A 16 -10.84 -9.57 -5.56
C ILE A 16 -10.09 -10.36 -6.63
N GLY A 17 -9.70 -9.72 -7.73
CA GLY A 17 -8.85 -10.34 -8.75
C GLY A 17 -7.40 -10.39 -8.30
N VAL A 18 -6.76 -11.55 -8.42
CA VAL A 18 -5.33 -11.73 -8.14
C VAL A 18 -4.57 -11.81 -9.46
N TYR A 19 -3.60 -10.91 -9.61
CA TYR A 19 -2.76 -10.80 -10.78
C TYR A 19 -1.30 -10.97 -10.38
N VAL A 20 -0.51 -11.60 -11.25
CA VAL A 20 0.95 -11.73 -11.10
C VAL A 20 1.60 -11.04 -12.28
N HIS A 21 2.53 -10.15 -12.00
CA HIS A 21 3.32 -9.50 -13.02
C HIS A 21 4.38 -10.46 -13.55
N TRP A 22 4.69 -10.43 -14.86
CA TRP A 22 5.64 -11.33 -15.49
C TRP A 22 7.02 -11.35 -14.81
N SER A 23 7.44 -10.21 -14.24
CA SER A 23 8.72 -10.10 -13.53
C SER A 23 8.82 -10.97 -12.27
N TRP A 24 7.69 -11.48 -11.74
CA TRP A 24 7.68 -12.45 -10.66
C TRP A 24 8.32 -13.79 -11.07
N PHE A 25 8.23 -14.12 -12.35
CA PHE A 25 8.93 -15.30 -12.89
C PHE A 25 10.45 -15.14 -12.86
N LEU A 26 10.98 -13.92 -12.93
CA LEU A 26 12.42 -13.69 -12.75
C LEU A 26 12.86 -14.00 -11.32
N VAL A 27 12.02 -13.65 -10.32
CA VAL A 27 12.28 -14.02 -8.92
C VAL A 27 12.18 -15.53 -8.74
N ALA A 28 11.24 -16.20 -9.42
CA ALA A 28 11.14 -17.66 -9.41
C ALA A 28 12.42 -18.31 -9.95
N ILE A 29 12.87 -17.89 -11.14
CA ILE A 29 14.09 -18.41 -11.77
C ILE A 29 15.30 -18.19 -10.85
N TYR A 30 15.44 -16.96 -10.32
CA TYR A 30 16.51 -16.65 -9.38
C TYR A 30 16.45 -17.52 -8.13
N SER A 31 15.31 -17.60 -7.44
CA SER A 31 15.16 -18.38 -6.21
C SER A 31 15.41 -19.88 -6.44
N ILE A 32 14.93 -20.42 -7.56
CA ILE A 32 15.04 -21.85 -7.87
C ILE A 32 16.46 -22.21 -8.35
N GLN A 33 17.11 -21.37 -9.15
CA GLN A 33 18.43 -21.70 -9.73
C GLN A 33 19.60 -21.32 -8.83
N PHE A 34 19.53 -20.24 -8.08
CA PHE A 34 20.67 -19.75 -7.29
C PHE A 34 20.67 -20.25 -5.82
N ARG A 35 19.58 -20.86 -5.35
CA ARG A 35 19.50 -21.47 -4.02
C ARG A 35 19.55 -23.01 -4.06
N THR A 36 20.13 -23.58 -5.10
CA THR A 36 20.23 -25.05 -5.34
C THR A 36 20.98 -25.82 -4.24
N HIS A 37 21.65 -25.12 -3.33
CA HIS A 37 22.41 -25.74 -2.23
C HIS A 37 21.65 -25.87 -0.92
N GLU A 38 20.45 -25.30 -0.84
CA GLU A 38 19.65 -25.29 0.41
C GLU A 38 18.84 -26.59 0.59
N TYR A 39 18.48 -27.24 -0.52
CA TYR A 39 17.69 -28.47 -0.53
C TYR A 39 18.35 -29.53 -1.42
N SER A 40 18.17 -30.81 -1.10
CA SER A 40 18.65 -31.93 -1.90
C SER A 40 17.89 -32.07 -3.22
N SER A 41 16.68 -31.47 -3.32
CA SER A 41 15.84 -31.54 -4.51
C SER A 41 15.27 -30.17 -4.91
N MET A 42 14.99 -29.99 -6.19
CA MET A 42 14.34 -28.81 -6.74
C MET A 42 12.93 -28.58 -6.16
N VAL A 43 12.30 -29.66 -5.66
CA VAL A 43 10.95 -29.58 -5.07
C VAL A 43 10.94 -28.67 -3.83
N GLY A 44 11.98 -28.74 -2.98
CA GLY A 44 12.14 -27.87 -1.81
C GLY A 44 12.19 -26.39 -2.19
N ASN A 45 13.01 -26.04 -3.21
CA ASN A 45 13.11 -24.65 -3.70
C ASN A 45 11.77 -24.13 -4.26
N VAL A 46 11.04 -24.96 -5.01
CA VAL A 46 9.72 -24.62 -5.55
C VAL A 46 8.70 -24.43 -4.42
N ALA A 47 8.70 -25.32 -3.43
CA ALA A 47 7.80 -25.22 -2.27
C ALA A 47 8.06 -23.97 -1.45
N GLU A 48 9.35 -23.62 -1.22
CA GLU A 48 9.73 -22.38 -0.52
C GLU A 48 9.26 -21.14 -1.28
N TYR A 49 9.46 -21.10 -2.60
CA TYR A 49 9.00 -20.02 -3.45
C TYR A 49 7.46 -19.87 -3.43
N LEU A 50 6.73 -20.98 -3.48
CA LEU A 50 5.26 -20.95 -3.37
C LEU A 50 4.79 -20.50 -1.98
N SER A 51 5.55 -20.85 -0.94
CA SER A 51 5.25 -20.37 0.43
C SER A 51 5.47 -18.87 0.56
N LEU A 52 6.54 -18.32 0.01
CA LEU A 52 6.76 -16.88 -0.09
C LEU A 52 5.57 -16.19 -0.79
N PHE A 53 5.17 -16.73 -1.95
CA PHE A 53 4.03 -16.22 -2.70
C PHE A 53 2.74 -16.23 -1.87
N LEU A 54 2.46 -17.31 -1.16
CA LEU A 54 1.27 -17.47 -0.33
C LEU A 54 1.27 -16.52 0.87
N ILE A 55 2.41 -16.32 1.53
CA ILE A 55 2.55 -15.39 2.66
C ILE A 55 2.32 -13.94 2.19
N VAL A 56 2.94 -13.54 1.07
CA VAL A 56 2.71 -12.21 0.48
C VAL A 56 1.24 -12.04 0.09
N LEU A 57 0.65 -13.03 -0.55
CA LEU A 57 -0.75 -12.99 -0.96
C LEU A 57 -1.70 -12.84 0.22
N THR A 58 -1.52 -13.61 1.29
CA THR A 58 -2.36 -13.53 2.50
C THR A 58 -2.20 -12.19 3.20
N HIS A 59 -1.00 -11.64 3.22
CA HIS A 59 -0.72 -10.28 3.71
C HIS A 59 -1.52 -9.22 2.92
N GLU A 60 -1.49 -9.27 1.57
CA GLU A 60 -2.25 -8.34 0.72
C GLU A 60 -3.78 -8.50 0.90
N PHE A 61 -4.26 -9.72 1.10
CA PHE A 61 -5.66 -9.96 1.46
C PHE A 61 -6.02 -9.32 2.80
N GLY A 62 -5.11 -9.27 3.77
CA GLY A 62 -5.28 -8.53 5.02
C GLY A 62 -5.67 -7.08 4.78
N HIS A 63 -4.92 -6.38 3.95
CA HIS A 63 -5.21 -4.98 3.55
C HIS A 63 -6.59 -4.83 2.89
N GLN A 64 -6.91 -5.72 1.95
CA GLN A 64 -8.18 -5.69 1.20
C GLN A 64 -9.39 -5.88 2.11
N LEU A 65 -9.36 -6.92 2.96
CA LEU A 65 -10.47 -7.24 3.86
C LEU A 65 -10.67 -6.13 4.92
N ALA A 66 -9.59 -5.61 5.48
CA ALA A 66 -9.65 -4.50 6.43
C ALA A 66 -10.16 -3.21 5.77
N CYS A 67 -9.78 -2.92 4.53
CA CYS A 67 -10.31 -1.79 3.78
C CYS A 67 -11.83 -1.91 3.60
N ARG A 68 -12.33 -3.08 3.22
CA ARG A 68 -13.78 -3.35 3.09
C ARG A 68 -14.53 -3.17 4.40
N SER A 69 -13.96 -3.64 5.51
CA SER A 69 -14.61 -3.55 6.83
C SER A 69 -14.86 -2.13 7.31
N VAL A 70 -14.11 -1.16 6.80
CA VAL A 70 -14.28 0.28 7.10
C VAL A 70 -15.06 1.05 6.03
N GLY A 71 -15.64 0.34 5.06
CA GLY A 71 -16.42 0.93 3.96
C GLY A 71 -15.55 1.51 2.84
N GLY A 72 -14.31 1.06 2.70
CA GLY A 72 -13.43 1.42 1.61
C GLY A 72 -13.69 0.62 0.33
N GLN A 73 -13.18 1.13 -0.78
CA GLN A 73 -13.22 0.43 -2.07
C GLN A 73 -11.97 -0.42 -2.23
N THR A 74 -12.17 -1.64 -2.69
CA THR A 74 -11.10 -2.59 -2.96
C THR A 74 -11.12 -2.99 -4.42
N HIS A 75 -9.95 -3.10 -4.99
CA HIS A 75 -9.76 -3.51 -6.36
C HIS A 75 -8.90 -4.77 -6.40
N ASP A 76 -8.17 -4.97 -7.49
CA ASP A 76 -7.33 -6.13 -7.67
C ASP A 76 -6.05 -6.06 -6.81
N ILE A 77 -5.48 -7.23 -6.54
CA ILE A 77 -4.13 -7.41 -6.01
C ILE A 77 -3.21 -7.69 -7.20
N VAL A 78 -2.12 -6.95 -7.30
CA VAL A 78 -1.07 -7.23 -8.28
C VAL A 78 0.21 -7.56 -7.52
N LEU A 79 0.69 -8.80 -7.68
CA LEU A 79 1.94 -9.25 -7.06
C LEU A 79 3.14 -8.89 -7.94
N TRP A 80 4.08 -8.18 -7.36
CA TRP A 80 5.32 -7.68 -7.95
C TRP A 80 6.54 -8.21 -7.19
N PRO A 81 7.72 -8.29 -7.81
CA PRO A 81 8.93 -8.76 -7.15
C PRO A 81 9.34 -7.96 -5.91
N LEU A 82 8.96 -6.67 -5.85
CA LEU A 82 9.27 -5.78 -4.72
C LEU A 82 8.16 -5.77 -3.66
N GLY A 83 7.18 -6.68 -3.75
CA GLY A 83 6.02 -6.79 -2.86
C GLY A 83 4.71 -6.88 -3.62
N GLY A 84 3.62 -7.14 -2.91
CA GLY A 84 2.27 -7.01 -3.45
C GLY A 84 1.82 -5.54 -3.50
N VAL A 85 0.90 -5.24 -4.38
CA VAL A 85 0.20 -3.96 -4.38
C VAL A 85 -1.29 -4.24 -4.34
N ALA A 86 -1.86 -4.12 -3.15
CA ALA A 86 -3.30 -4.10 -2.97
C ALA A 86 -3.81 -2.70 -3.36
N TYR A 87 -4.59 -2.62 -4.44
CA TYR A 87 -5.26 -1.37 -4.78
C TYR A 87 -6.44 -1.17 -3.85
N VAL A 88 -6.21 -0.49 -2.74
CA VAL A 88 -7.20 -0.16 -1.72
C VAL A 88 -7.42 1.34 -1.64
N SER A 89 -8.68 1.73 -1.46
CA SER A 89 -9.07 3.12 -1.27
C SER A 89 -9.90 3.23 0.02
N PRO A 90 -9.26 3.14 1.20
CA PRO A 90 -9.95 3.29 2.46
C PRO A 90 -10.45 4.74 2.63
N PRO A 91 -11.51 4.97 3.41
CA PRO A 91 -11.98 6.30 3.72
C PRO A 91 -10.85 7.18 4.26
N GLN A 92 -10.82 8.46 3.86
CA GLN A 92 -9.76 9.39 4.24
C GLN A 92 -9.92 9.87 5.70
N ARG A 93 -9.85 8.93 6.63
CA ARG A 93 -9.87 9.11 8.08
C ARG A 93 -8.71 8.36 8.69
N PRO A 94 -7.99 8.90 9.68
CA PRO A 94 -6.76 8.30 10.20
C PRO A 94 -6.96 6.87 10.71
N GLY A 95 -8.05 6.58 11.43
CA GLY A 95 -8.35 5.24 11.92
C GLY A 95 -8.65 4.23 10.81
N ALA A 96 -9.38 4.62 9.76
CA ALA A 96 -9.66 3.74 8.61
C ALA A 96 -8.39 3.43 7.81
N GLN A 97 -7.52 4.43 7.62
CA GLN A 97 -6.22 4.25 6.99
C GLN A 97 -5.33 3.34 7.83
N LEU A 98 -5.23 3.60 9.15
CA LEU A 98 -4.44 2.81 10.08
C LEU A 98 -4.85 1.33 10.05
N TRP A 99 -6.15 1.05 10.17
CA TRP A 99 -6.67 -0.31 10.17
C TRP A 99 -6.39 -1.04 8.86
N SER A 100 -6.68 -0.38 7.72
CA SER A 100 -6.47 -0.98 6.41
C SER A 100 -5.00 -1.31 6.14
N ILE A 101 -4.07 -0.49 6.65
CA ILE A 101 -2.63 -0.70 6.42
C ILE A 101 -2.06 -1.67 7.45
N ALA A 102 -2.46 -1.60 8.72
CA ALA A 102 -1.94 -2.48 9.76
C ALA A 102 -2.37 -3.96 9.58
N ALA A 103 -3.47 -4.19 8.88
CA ALA A 103 -4.01 -5.55 8.71
C ALA A 103 -3.11 -6.48 7.89
N GLY A 104 -2.33 -5.96 6.94
CA GLY A 104 -1.32 -6.75 6.23
C GLY A 104 -0.25 -7.32 7.17
N PRO A 105 0.53 -6.46 7.84
CA PRO A 105 1.49 -6.92 8.85
C PRO A 105 0.86 -7.77 9.96
N LEU A 106 -0.40 -7.51 10.34
CA LEU A 106 -1.11 -8.29 11.35
C LEU A 106 -1.28 -9.76 10.94
N VAL A 107 -1.47 -10.06 9.65
CA VAL A 107 -1.48 -11.44 9.15
C VAL A 107 -0.15 -12.13 9.48
N ASN A 108 0.97 -11.47 9.21
CA ASN A 108 2.30 -12.02 9.53
C ASN A 108 2.53 -12.17 11.05
N VAL A 109 2.00 -11.23 11.85
CA VAL A 109 2.03 -11.33 13.33
C VAL A 109 1.26 -12.56 13.82
N VAL A 110 0.11 -12.87 13.22
CA VAL A 110 -0.68 -14.06 13.57
C VAL A 110 0.00 -15.34 13.09
N LEU A 111 0.63 -15.31 11.91
CA LEU A 111 1.37 -16.46 11.38
C LEU A 111 2.65 -16.77 12.19
N ALA A 112 3.31 -15.76 12.74
CA ALA A 112 4.59 -15.94 13.44
C ALA A 112 4.52 -16.95 14.60
N PRO A 113 3.59 -16.85 15.58
CA PRO A 113 3.47 -17.86 16.64
C PRO A 113 3.08 -19.24 16.12
N VAL A 114 2.22 -19.31 15.09
CA VAL A 114 1.82 -20.59 14.49
C VAL A 114 3.03 -21.28 13.88
N LEU A 115 3.80 -20.58 13.06
CA LEU A 115 5.02 -21.11 12.45
C LEU A 115 6.09 -21.45 13.51
N THR A 116 6.19 -20.65 14.58
CA THR A 116 7.11 -20.93 15.70
C THR A 116 6.74 -22.26 16.36
N VAL A 117 5.47 -22.47 16.67
CA VAL A 117 4.99 -23.74 17.25
C VAL A 117 5.27 -24.91 16.33
N VAL A 118 5.02 -24.75 15.00
CA VAL A 118 5.29 -25.80 14.02
C VAL A 118 6.78 -26.15 13.96
N VAL A 119 7.68 -25.14 13.92
CA VAL A 119 9.15 -25.36 13.94
C VAL A 119 9.59 -26.02 15.24
N MET A 120 9.08 -25.59 16.39
CA MET A 120 9.40 -26.20 17.69
C MET A 120 8.88 -27.63 17.81
N ALA A 121 7.70 -27.92 17.27
CA ALA A 121 7.14 -29.26 17.24
C ALA A 121 7.91 -30.18 16.31
N SER A 122 8.35 -29.70 15.15
CA SER A 122 9.14 -30.51 14.21
C SER A 122 10.46 -30.98 14.82
N SER A 123 11.12 -30.18 15.66
CA SER A 123 12.35 -30.57 16.36
C SER A 123 12.15 -31.64 17.45
N ARG A 124 10.93 -32.08 17.72
CA ARG A 124 10.58 -33.15 18.67
C ARG A 124 10.14 -34.44 17.97
N ILE A 125 10.17 -34.49 16.65
CA ILE A 125 9.67 -35.60 15.84
C ILE A 125 10.85 -36.17 15.05
N ASP A 126 11.26 -37.39 15.36
CA ASP A 126 12.42 -38.10 14.77
C ASP A 126 12.32 -38.19 13.23
N TRP A 127 11.12 -38.09 12.66
CA TRP A 127 10.93 -38.08 11.21
C TRP A 127 11.66 -36.91 10.53
N PHE A 128 11.73 -35.75 11.17
CA PHE A 128 12.44 -34.58 10.63
C PHE A 128 13.95 -34.75 10.65
N ASP A 129 14.49 -35.53 11.59
CA ASP A 129 15.93 -35.87 11.63
C ASP A 129 16.31 -36.73 10.41
N ALA A 130 15.39 -37.59 9.96
CA ALA A 130 15.56 -38.39 8.75
C ALA A 130 15.25 -37.61 7.46
N HIS A 131 14.63 -36.44 7.55
CA HIS A 131 14.20 -35.62 6.39
C HIS A 131 14.66 -34.15 6.56
N PRO A 132 15.97 -33.89 6.44
CA PRO A 132 16.56 -32.56 6.70
C PRO A 132 15.97 -31.47 5.80
N ASP A 133 15.58 -31.77 4.56
CA ASP A 133 14.94 -30.82 3.66
C ASP A 133 13.60 -30.32 4.19
N ALA A 134 12.82 -31.17 4.84
CA ALA A 134 11.54 -30.79 5.43
C ALA A 134 11.74 -29.88 6.66
N ALA A 135 12.74 -30.16 7.48
CA ALA A 135 13.11 -29.30 8.60
C ALA A 135 13.60 -27.94 8.12
N ALA A 136 14.48 -27.90 7.13
CA ALA A 136 14.98 -26.68 6.50
C ALA A 136 13.84 -25.85 5.90
N PHE A 137 12.91 -26.51 5.20
CA PHE A 137 11.74 -25.86 4.64
C PHE A 137 10.89 -25.13 5.69
N LEU A 138 10.55 -25.80 6.80
CA LEU A 138 9.76 -25.15 7.88
C LEU A 138 10.52 -23.95 8.47
N HIS A 139 11.82 -24.10 8.68
CA HIS A 139 12.66 -23.03 9.20
C HIS A 139 12.74 -21.85 8.22
N ASN A 140 12.90 -22.10 6.95
CA ASN A 140 12.95 -21.06 5.92
C ASN A 140 11.61 -20.35 5.76
N VAL A 141 10.47 -21.04 5.82
CA VAL A 141 9.13 -20.43 5.81
C VAL A 141 8.93 -19.51 7.02
N TRP A 142 9.42 -19.92 8.20
CA TRP A 142 9.42 -19.06 9.38
C TRP A 142 10.24 -17.78 9.15
N TRP A 143 11.46 -17.91 8.60
CA TRP A 143 12.33 -16.76 8.30
C TRP A 143 11.73 -15.85 7.22
N ILE A 144 11.08 -16.39 6.21
CA ILE A 144 10.35 -15.61 5.19
C ILE A 144 9.28 -14.76 5.85
N ASN A 145 8.44 -15.36 6.70
CA ASN A 145 7.39 -14.61 7.40
C ASN A 145 7.97 -13.55 8.35
N ALA A 146 8.99 -13.89 9.11
CA ALA A 146 9.65 -12.96 10.02
C ALA A 146 10.33 -11.80 9.27
N GLY A 147 11.02 -12.11 8.20
CA GLY A 147 11.67 -11.12 7.35
C GLY A 147 10.67 -10.15 6.70
N LEU A 148 9.57 -10.67 6.15
CA LEU A 148 8.49 -9.86 5.61
C LEU A 148 7.85 -8.97 6.68
N LEU A 149 7.61 -9.51 7.88
CA LEU A 149 7.06 -8.74 8.99
C LEU A 149 7.99 -7.60 9.40
N ILE A 150 9.27 -7.90 9.64
CA ILE A 150 10.27 -6.91 10.04
C ILE A 150 10.41 -5.83 8.96
N PHE A 151 10.52 -6.24 7.70
CA PHE A 151 10.66 -5.31 6.58
C PHE A 151 9.45 -4.39 6.45
N ASN A 152 8.23 -4.95 6.49
CA ASN A 152 7.02 -4.17 6.37
C ASN A 152 6.73 -3.28 7.58
N LEU A 153 7.21 -3.64 8.78
CA LEU A 153 7.06 -2.80 9.97
C LEU A 153 8.11 -1.69 10.10
N MET A 154 9.13 -1.66 9.22
CA MET A 154 10.08 -0.55 9.23
C MET A 154 9.35 0.78 9.04
N PRO A 155 9.63 1.82 9.87
CA PRO A 155 8.95 3.11 9.81
C PRO A 155 9.42 3.97 8.63
N VAL A 156 9.59 3.34 7.47
CA VAL A 156 10.11 3.94 6.24
C VAL A 156 8.99 4.01 5.21
N TYR A 157 8.53 5.21 4.87
CA TYR A 157 7.56 5.36 3.78
C TYR A 157 8.19 4.94 2.44
N PRO A 158 7.56 4.15 1.57
CA PRO A 158 6.12 3.80 1.54
C PRO A 158 5.77 2.44 2.18
N LEU A 159 6.67 1.79 2.92
CA LEU A 159 6.38 0.51 3.58
C LEU A 159 5.20 0.66 4.54
N ASP A 160 4.58 -0.46 4.91
CA ASP A 160 3.40 -0.43 5.79
C ASP A 160 3.69 0.25 7.13
N GLY A 161 4.83 -0.02 7.75
CA GLY A 161 5.25 0.64 8.99
C GLY A 161 5.37 2.16 8.84
N GLY A 162 5.87 2.65 7.71
CA GLY A 162 5.90 4.08 7.41
C GLY A 162 4.51 4.68 7.20
N GLN A 163 3.59 3.91 6.60
CA GLN A 163 2.19 4.32 6.43
C GLN A 163 1.38 4.22 7.75
N ILE A 164 1.66 3.21 8.57
CA ILE A 164 1.13 3.09 9.95
C ILE A 164 1.57 4.32 10.77
N LEU A 165 2.86 4.64 10.76
CA LEU A 165 3.41 5.82 11.42
C LEU A 165 2.73 7.11 10.92
N ARG A 166 2.59 7.27 9.61
CA ARG A 166 1.85 8.39 9.01
C ARG A 166 0.42 8.46 9.54
N SER A 167 -0.29 7.33 9.60
CA SER A 167 -1.68 7.28 10.05
C SER A 167 -1.81 7.63 11.53
N LEU A 168 -0.88 7.20 12.37
CA LEU A 168 -0.79 7.58 13.78
C LEU A 168 -0.50 9.07 13.95
N LEU A 169 0.47 9.60 13.22
CA LEU A 169 0.80 11.03 13.24
C LEU A 169 -0.35 11.90 12.69
N TRP A 170 -1.24 11.32 11.88
CA TRP A 170 -2.37 12.08 11.34
C TRP A 170 -3.38 12.50 12.42
N PHE A 171 -3.52 11.74 13.52
CA PHE A 171 -4.41 12.12 14.62
C PHE A 171 -4.04 13.48 15.24
N PRO A 172 -2.78 13.74 15.68
CA PRO A 172 -2.41 15.03 16.26
C PRO A 172 -2.01 16.10 15.22
N PHE A 173 -1.36 15.73 14.11
CA PHE A 173 -0.71 16.70 13.21
C PHE A 173 -1.48 16.96 11.90
N GLY A 174 -2.55 16.21 11.65
CA GLY A 174 -3.31 16.31 10.41
C GLY A 174 -2.63 15.65 9.21
N ARG A 175 -3.35 15.60 8.09
CA ARG A 175 -2.99 14.82 6.90
C ARG A 175 -1.70 15.26 6.20
N ALA A 176 -1.50 16.58 6.06
CA ALA A 176 -0.35 17.14 5.34
C ALA A 176 0.95 16.95 6.13
N ASN A 177 0.92 17.31 7.42
CA ASN A 177 2.11 17.24 8.28
C ASN A 177 2.53 15.80 8.55
N SER A 178 1.57 14.89 8.78
CA SER A 178 1.88 13.46 8.97
C SER A 178 2.60 12.87 7.76
N LEU A 179 2.15 13.20 6.54
CA LEU A 179 2.81 12.74 5.32
C LEU A 179 4.19 13.36 5.15
N LEU A 180 4.36 14.63 5.51
CA LEU A 180 5.65 15.33 5.47
C LEU A 180 6.67 14.64 6.39
N VAL A 181 6.28 14.39 7.64
CA VAL A 181 7.14 13.73 8.64
C VAL A 181 7.47 12.29 8.21
N ALA A 182 6.47 11.50 7.81
CA ALA A 182 6.68 10.13 7.37
C ALA A 182 7.61 10.04 6.14
N SER A 183 7.43 10.96 5.16
CA SER A 183 8.32 11.04 4.00
C SER A 183 9.73 11.47 4.41
N GLY A 184 9.87 12.38 5.37
CA GLY A 184 11.16 12.81 5.93
C GLY A 184 11.92 11.65 6.58
N ILE A 185 11.25 10.87 7.44
CA ILE A 185 11.82 9.65 8.04
C ILE A 185 12.19 8.64 6.94
N GLY A 186 11.36 8.53 5.89
CA GLY A 186 11.65 7.69 4.74
C GLY A 186 12.99 8.03 4.05
N PHE A 187 13.36 9.30 3.93
CA PHE A 187 14.66 9.69 3.37
C PHE A 187 15.85 9.24 4.24
N PHE A 188 15.72 9.27 5.57
CA PHE A 188 16.75 8.72 6.46
C PHE A 188 16.83 7.18 6.29
N GLY A 189 15.70 6.50 6.17
CA GLY A 189 15.67 5.06 5.88
C GLY A 189 16.35 4.72 4.55
N VAL A 190 16.13 5.53 3.50
CA VAL A 190 16.82 5.38 2.21
C VAL A 190 18.34 5.54 2.38
N ALA A 191 18.79 6.53 3.12
CA ALA A 191 20.23 6.73 3.35
C ALA A 191 20.86 5.49 4.05
N GLY A 192 20.19 4.97 5.08
CA GLY A 192 20.61 3.73 5.75
C GLY A 192 20.62 2.51 4.80
N LEU A 193 19.61 2.39 3.94
CA LEU A 193 19.53 1.29 2.97
C LEU A 193 20.62 1.39 1.89
N VAL A 194 20.97 2.60 1.45
CA VAL A 194 22.08 2.84 0.51
C VAL A 194 23.41 2.43 1.15
N LEU A 195 23.67 2.83 2.40
CA LEU A 195 24.86 2.43 3.12
C LEU A 195 24.95 0.90 3.27
N LEU A 196 23.84 0.26 3.60
CA LEU A 196 23.75 -1.20 3.68
C LEU A 196 23.99 -1.87 2.32
N ALA A 197 23.45 -1.30 1.23
CA ALA A 197 23.67 -1.80 -0.12
C ALA A 197 25.15 -1.76 -0.53
N ILE A 198 25.84 -0.68 -0.18
CA ILE A 198 27.29 -0.53 -0.44
C ILE A 198 28.08 -1.53 0.41
N TRP A 199 27.78 -1.63 1.70
CA TRP A 199 28.46 -2.54 2.62
C TRP A 199 28.27 -4.00 2.22
N ALA A 200 27.04 -4.41 1.92
CA ALA A 200 26.69 -5.77 1.49
C ALA A 200 27.01 -6.05 0.01
N ARG A 201 27.52 -5.05 -0.75
CA ARG A 201 27.73 -5.13 -2.22
C ARG A 201 26.51 -5.68 -2.97
N SER A 202 25.33 -5.34 -2.53
CA SER A 202 24.07 -5.87 -3.06
C SER A 202 23.38 -4.87 -4.00
N VAL A 203 23.38 -5.20 -5.28
CA VAL A 203 22.64 -4.43 -6.30
C VAL A 203 21.14 -4.43 -6.01
N TRP A 204 20.60 -5.52 -5.45
CA TRP A 204 19.19 -5.62 -5.09
C TRP A 204 18.77 -4.58 -4.04
N LEU A 205 19.57 -4.41 -2.97
CA LEU A 205 19.33 -3.38 -1.96
C LEU A 205 19.43 -1.98 -2.57
N GLY A 206 20.30 -1.76 -3.55
CA GLY A 206 20.39 -0.49 -4.29
C GLY A 206 19.12 -0.20 -5.09
N ILE A 207 18.55 -1.19 -5.78
CA ILE A 207 17.28 -1.08 -6.51
C ILE A 207 16.14 -0.75 -5.53
N MET A 208 16.08 -1.43 -4.38
CA MET A 208 15.10 -1.16 -3.34
C MET A 208 15.23 0.26 -2.79
N ALA A 209 16.46 0.73 -2.54
CA ALA A 209 16.70 2.10 -2.08
C ALA A 209 16.20 3.14 -3.10
N ALA A 210 16.48 2.93 -4.39
CA ALA A 210 16.01 3.80 -5.47
C ALA A 210 14.47 3.81 -5.56
N PHE A 211 13.82 2.64 -5.44
CA PHE A 211 12.36 2.54 -5.43
C PHE A 211 11.74 3.29 -4.25
N ILE A 212 12.27 3.11 -3.04
CA ILE A 212 11.80 3.81 -1.84
C ILE A 212 12.02 5.32 -1.97
N LEU A 213 13.19 5.75 -2.49
CA LEU A 213 13.50 7.16 -2.73
C LEU A 213 12.48 7.84 -3.64
N MET A 214 12.13 7.20 -4.76
CA MET A 214 11.12 7.74 -5.69
C MET A 214 9.75 7.91 -5.01
N ASN A 215 9.35 6.95 -4.16
CA ASN A 215 8.10 7.03 -3.41
C ASN A 215 8.12 8.10 -2.32
N CYS A 216 9.22 8.25 -1.57
CA CYS A 216 9.40 9.33 -0.60
C CYS A 216 9.32 10.70 -1.27
N TRP A 217 9.94 10.84 -2.44
CA TRP A 217 9.87 12.07 -3.22
C TRP A 217 8.44 12.39 -3.68
N GLY A 218 7.70 11.37 -4.15
CA GLY A 218 6.28 11.49 -4.47
C GLY A 218 5.45 11.91 -3.26
N GLY A 219 5.67 11.28 -2.10
CA GLY A 219 5.03 11.61 -0.83
C GLY A 219 5.29 13.05 -0.40
N LEU A 220 6.54 13.52 -0.51
CA LEU A 220 6.91 14.90 -0.21
C LEU A 220 6.21 15.91 -1.12
N LYS A 221 6.13 15.64 -2.42
CA LYS A 221 5.36 16.47 -3.37
C LYS A 221 3.88 16.54 -2.99
N GLN A 222 3.29 15.40 -2.66
CA GLN A 222 1.90 15.31 -2.23
C GLN A 222 1.66 16.05 -0.91
N ALA A 223 2.55 15.90 0.08
CA ALA A 223 2.47 16.62 1.35
C ALA A 223 2.50 18.14 1.16
N ARG A 224 3.40 18.63 0.31
CA ARG A 224 3.49 20.07 -0.03
C ARG A 224 2.24 20.57 -0.74
N ALA A 225 1.66 19.77 -1.64
CA ALA A 225 0.41 20.13 -2.32
C ALA A 225 -0.76 20.21 -1.32
N LEU A 226 -0.90 19.25 -0.41
CA LEU A 226 -1.90 19.27 0.65
C LEU A 226 -1.71 20.45 1.61
N ALA A 227 -0.46 20.77 1.97
CA ALA A 227 -0.17 21.92 2.83
C ALA A 227 -0.50 23.27 2.14
N ARG A 228 -0.29 23.38 0.84
CA ARG A 228 -0.73 24.56 0.06
C ARG A 228 -2.26 24.65 0.02
N LEU A 229 -2.94 23.54 -0.25
CA LEU A 229 -4.40 23.48 -0.29
C LEU A 229 -5.02 23.87 1.07
N ALA A 230 -4.40 23.45 2.18
CA ALA A 230 -4.86 23.79 3.52
C ALA A 230 -4.80 25.30 3.85
N LYS A 231 -3.92 26.07 3.18
CA LYS A 231 -3.76 27.52 3.35
C LYS A 231 -4.76 28.33 2.53
N ILE A 232 -5.47 27.72 1.57
CA ILE A 232 -6.44 28.44 0.74
C ILE A 232 -7.70 28.73 1.59
N PRO A 233 -8.23 29.94 1.53
CA PRO A 233 -9.48 30.29 2.21
C PRO A 233 -10.60 29.33 1.82
N ARG A 234 -11.49 29.03 2.77
CA ARG A 234 -12.56 28.05 2.60
C ARG A 234 -13.89 28.77 2.29
N ARG A 235 -14.69 28.12 1.48
CA ARG A 235 -16.00 28.62 1.08
C ARG A 235 -17.02 28.34 2.17
N GLU A 236 -17.71 29.35 2.65
CA GLU A 236 -18.83 29.21 3.57
C GLU A 236 -20.07 28.66 2.85
N GLY A 237 -20.97 28.01 3.59
CA GLY A 237 -22.22 27.48 3.06
C GLY A 237 -22.08 26.15 2.29
N PHE A 238 -20.90 25.55 2.22
CA PHE A 238 -20.66 24.25 1.62
C PHE A 238 -19.79 23.37 2.54
N ALA A 239 -20.10 22.07 2.58
CA ALA A 239 -19.30 21.10 3.32
C ALA A 239 -19.27 19.76 2.59
N CYS A 240 -18.11 19.14 2.53
CA CYS A 240 -17.99 17.79 1.95
C CYS A 240 -18.87 16.79 2.74
N PRO A 241 -19.75 16.03 2.10
CA PRO A 241 -20.61 15.08 2.82
C PRO A 241 -19.81 13.97 3.53
N SER A 242 -18.61 13.65 3.05
CA SER A 242 -17.75 12.61 3.62
C SER A 242 -16.86 13.12 4.76
N CYS A 243 -16.01 14.14 4.52
CA CYS A 243 -15.04 14.62 5.51
C CYS A 243 -15.47 15.89 6.26
N LYS A 244 -16.63 16.46 5.92
CA LYS A 244 -17.21 17.68 6.52
C LYS A 244 -16.35 18.95 6.35
N THR A 245 -15.27 18.89 5.57
CA THR A 245 -14.41 20.05 5.29
C THR A 245 -15.07 20.94 4.25
N ALA A 246 -15.04 22.25 4.47
CA ALA A 246 -15.50 23.24 3.51
C ALA A 246 -14.55 23.27 2.28
N PRO A 247 -15.07 23.40 1.05
CA PRO A 247 -14.24 23.40 -0.15
C PRO A 247 -13.38 24.68 -0.23
N PRO A 248 -12.18 24.60 -0.80
CA PRO A 248 -11.32 25.76 -1.00
C PRO A 248 -11.91 26.69 -2.07
N LEU A 249 -11.60 27.98 -1.97
CA LEU A 249 -11.92 29.00 -2.96
C LEU A 249 -10.94 28.91 -4.16
N GLY A 250 -11.45 29.16 -5.37
CA GLY A 250 -10.62 29.32 -6.57
C GLY A 250 -10.77 28.22 -7.62
N GLU A 251 -10.12 28.44 -8.75
CA GLU A 251 -10.14 27.56 -9.93
C GLU A 251 -9.23 26.33 -9.73
N LEU A 252 -9.58 25.43 -8.83
CA LEU A 252 -8.77 24.29 -8.43
C LEU A 252 -9.17 22.97 -9.09
N TRP A 253 -10.36 22.93 -9.73
CA TRP A 253 -10.85 21.77 -10.47
C TRP A 253 -10.49 21.88 -11.95
N ARG A 254 -10.09 20.78 -12.56
CA ARG A 254 -9.78 20.74 -13.99
C ARG A 254 -10.90 20.05 -14.75
N CYS A 255 -11.32 20.66 -15.85
CA CYS A 255 -12.31 20.06 -16.74
C CYS A 255 -11.73 18.83 -17.43
N GLY A 256 -12.42 17.68 -17.37
CA GLY A 256 -12.01 16.45 -18.03
C GLY A 256 -12.08 16.50 -19.56
N LYS A 257 -12.85 17.47 -20.15
CA LYS A 257 -13.00 17.64 -21.60
C LYS A 257 -12.01 18.64 -22.19
N CYS A 258 -11.91 19.84 -21.61
CA CYS A 258 -11.06 20.92 -22.17
C CYS A 258 -9.79 21.17 -21.35
N SER A 259 -9.58 20.47 -20.24
CA SER A 259 -8.43 20.58 -19.32
C SER A 259 -8.23 21.94 -18.67
N GLN A 260 -9.15 22.91 -18.89
CA GLN A 260 -9.08 24.23 -18.26
C GLN A 260 -9.44 24.16 -16.78
N PRO A 261 -8.77 24.96 -15.94
CA PRO A 261 -9.12 25.07 -14.52
C PRO A 261 -10.42 25.86 -14.36
N PHE A 262 -11.22 25.53 -13.36
CA PHE A 262 -12.43 26.25 -13.02
C PHE A 262 -12.82 26.05 -11.54
N ASP A 263 -13.67 26.91 -11.02
CA ASP A 263 -14.26 26.77 -9.69
C ASP A 263 -15.63 26.09 -9.81
N THR A 264 -15.71 24.82 -9.43
CA THR A 264 -16.93 24.02 -9.56
C THR A 264 -18.08 24.52 -8.68
N PHE A 265 -17.79 25.23 -7.58
CA PHE A 265 -18.80 25.77 -6.68
C PHE A 265 -19.35 27.13 -7.15
N LEU A 266 -18.55 27.90 -7.86
CA LEU A 266 -18.99 29.15 -8.46
C LEU A 266 -19.83 28.87 -9.72
N SER A 267 -19.44 27.88 -10.50
CA SER A 267 -20.07 27.53 -11.79
C SER A 267 -21.10 26.40 -11.68
N GLN A 268 -21.53 26.03 -10.47
CA GLN A 268 -22.54 25.01 -10.20
C GLN A 268 -22.29 23.70 -10.94
N ALA A 269 -21.07 23.17 -10.81
CA ALA A 269 -20.57 21.94 -11.43
C ALA A 269 -20.60 21.95 -12.98
N THR A 270 -20.66 23.13 -13.62
CA THR A 270 -20.61 23.30 -15.07
C THR A 270 -19.30 23.99 -15.48
N CYS A 271 -18.58 23.44 -16.43
CA CYS A 271 -17.34 24.07 -16.91
C CYS A 271 -17.66 25.36 -17.69
N PRO A 272 -17.18 26.54 -17.28
CA PRO A 272 -17.47 27.79 -17.97
C PRO A 272 -16.81 27.90 -19.35
N HIS A 273 -15.78 27.09 -19.63
CA HIS A 273 -15.03 27.14 -20.87
C HIS A 273 -15.62 26.28 -22.00
N CYS A 274 -16.29 25.16 -21.69
CA CYS A 274 -16.80 24.23 -22.70
C CYS A 274 -18.25 23.75 -22.43
N GLY A 275 -18.92 24.25 -21.39
CA GLY A 275 -20.30 23.89 -21.05
C GLY A 275 -20.51 22.47 -20.50
N THR A 276 -19.44 21.69 -20.27
CA THR A 276 -19.57 20.32 -19.75
C THR A 276 -20.09 20.36 -18.33
N GLN A 277 -21.20 19.69 -18.06
CA GLN A 277 -21.80 19.54 -16.73
C GLN A 277 -21.32 18.27 -16.05
N TYR A 278 -21.06 18.34 -14.74
CA TYR A 278 -20.58 17.23 -13.92
C TYR A 278 -21.64 16.80 -12.93
N ASN A 279 -21.96 15.51 -12.90
CA ASN A 279 -22.92 14.93 -11.96
C ASN A 279 -22.40 14.89 -10.51
N ALA A 280 -21.09 14.91 -10.35
CA ALA A 280 -20.45 14.86 -9.04
C ALA A 280 -19.20 15.75 -9.00
N THR A 281 -18.96 16.34 -7.84
CA THR A 281 -17.78 17.16 -7.54
C THR A 281 -16.86 16.40 -6.59
N GLN A 282 -15.59 16.32 -6.94
CA GLN A 282 -14.57 15.67 -6.12
C GLN A 282 -14.08 16.60 -5.02
N CYS A 283 -14.04 16.09 -3.78
CA CYS A 283 -13.42 16.79 -2.67
C CYS A 283 -11.88 16.75 -2.79
N LEU A 284 -11.24 17.91 -2.81
CA LEU A 284 -9.78 18.01 -2.91
C LEU A 284 -9.07 17.58 -1.60
N ASP A 285 -9.77 17.62 -0.47
CA ASP A 285 -9.19 17.20 0.82
C ASP A 285 -9.24 15.68 1.02
N CYS A 286 -10.37 15.02 0.77
CA CYS A 286 -10.54 13.58 1.03
C CYS A 286 -10.63 12.72 -0.24
N GLY A 287 -10.74 13.32 -1.42
CA GLY A 287 -10.85 12.61 -2.69
C GLY A 287 -12.22 11.99 -2.98
N SER A 288 -13.19 12.05 -2.05
CA SER A 288 -14.54 11.53 -2.29
C SER A 288 -15.27 12.39 -3.32
N SER A 289 -16.08 11.77 -4.16
CA SER A 289 -16.95 12.46 -5.11
C SER A 289 -18.39 12.40 -4.63
N ALA A 290 -19.11 13.52 -4.70
CA ALA A 290 -20.51 13.61 -4.33
C ALA A 290 -21.26 14.55 -5.28
N PRO A 291 -22.58 14.35 -5.47
CA PRO A 291 -23.40 15.28 -6.23
C PRO A 291 -23.31 16.71 -5.64
N PHE A 292 -23.36 17.72 -6.51
CA PHE A 292 -23.21 19.11 -6.08
C PHE A 292 -24.21 19.51 -4.97
N ALA A 293 -25.45 19.06 -5.07
CA ALA A 293 -26.47 19.31 -4.06
C ALA A 293 -26.14 18.75 -2.67
N ALA A 294 -25.40 17.66 -2.59
CA ALA A 294 -25.00 17.04 -1.31
C ALA A 294 -23.96 17.86 -0.52
N TRP A 295 -23.37 18.89 -1.14
CA TRP A 295 -22.42 19.79 -0.49
C TRP A 295 -23.08 20.92 0.31
N GLN A 296 -24.39 21.16 0.10
CA GLN A 296 -25.11 22.21 0.82
C GLN A 296 -25.57 21.69 2.19
N PRO A 297 -25.28 22.38 3.30
CA PRO A 297 -25.77 21.98 4.61
C PRO A 297 -27.30 22.14 4.63
N GLY A 298 -28.01 21.05 4.89
CA GLY A 298 -29.48 21.02 5.01
C GLY A 298 -30.21 20.14 3.99
N THR A 299 -29.61 19.70 2.92
CA THR A 299 -30.18 18.67 2.03
C THR A 299 -29.98 17.28 2.66
N ARG A 300 -30.98 16.82 3.44
CA ARG A 300 -31.09 15.40 3.82
C ARG A 300 -31.62 14.66 2.57
N PHE A 301 -30.82 13.74 2.05
CA PHE A 301 -31.29 12.74 1.10
C PHE A 301 -31.62 11.44 1.84
#